data_f9f2eef2b82ae582902b3296d39ff536
#
_entry.id   f9f2eef2b82ae582902b3296d39ff536
#
_cell.length_a   1.000
_cell.length_b   1.000
_cell.length_c   1.000
_cell.angle_alpha   90.00
_cell.angle_beta   90.00
_cell.angle_gamma   90.00
#
_symmetry.space_group_name_H-M   'P 1'
#
loop_
_entity.id
_entity.type
_entity.pdbx_description
1 polymer ?
#
loop_
_entity_poly.entity_id
_entity_poly.type
_entity_poly.pdbx_seq_one_letter_code
_entity_poly.pdbx_strand_id
1 'polypeptide(L)'
;PTTVPVNQTGIFSSPANGVALSALCGRPTSAAELLPKTRSHDVVRAALFDFLFCAGDRHTQNVYVSTTAELTLIDNDNLLGEQVYTPSGGADDRRCAISSLFLPGTMESWRLRRSKFCANQLGTLDYRCHVGPSGLVALPPRLTTCLAHFAKNDPQATQNEFGLLELVYAETLRQRSGDLLEHGFMEAIKRRAPLRRGYRTRRPGNGRPGKSGKN
;
A
#
# COMPACT_ATOMS: atom_id res chain seq x y z
N PRO A 1 -47.90 -8.74 -0.23
CA PRO A 1 -46.46 -8.59 -0.12
C PRO A 1 -45.90 -8.28 -1.47
N THR A 2 -45.56 -7.00 -1.67
CA THR A 2 -44.91 -6.48 -2.88
C THR A 2 -43.42 -6.82 -2.79
N THR A 3 -42.98 -7.79 -3.56
CA THR A 3 -41.57 -8.05 -3.80
C THR A 3 -41.00 -6.88 -4.62
N VAL A 4 -40.21 -6.06 -3.98
CA VAL A 4 -39.39 -5.06 -4.68
C VAL A 4 -38.25 -5.84 -5.37
N PRO A 5 -38.09 -5.78 -6.68
CA PRO A 5 -36.93 -6.37 -7.33
C PRO A 5 -35.67 -5.59 -6.90
N VAL A 6 -34.86 -6.20 -6.06
CA VAL A 6 -33.53 -5.65 -5.72
C VAL A 6 -32.59 -5.94 -6.89
N ASN A 7 -32.57 -5.03 -7.83
CA ASN A 7 -31.62 -5.08 -8.94
C ASN A 7 -30.40 -4.19 -8.62
N GLN A 8 -29.86 -4.35 -7.39
CA GLN A 8 -28.64 -3.69 -6.97
C GLN A 8 -27.53 -4.74 -6.94
N THR A 9 -26.60 -4.63 -7.88
CA THR A 9 -25.33 -5.35 -7.80
C THR A 9 -24.52 -4.69 -6.69
N GLY A 10 -24.55 -5.26 -5.50
CA GLY A 10 -23.77 -4.80 -4.35
C GLY A 10 -22.58 -5.73 -4.12
N ILE A 11 -21.46 -5.20 -3.78
CA ILE A 11 -20.33 -5.98 -3.24
C ILE A 11 -20.61 -6.19 -1.76
N PHE A 12 -20.90 -7.42 -1.36
CA PHE A 12 -21.01 -7.79 0.04
C PHE A 12 -19.63 -8.20 0.55
N SER A 13 -19.11 -7.50 1.55
CA SER A 13 -17.91 -7.90 2.27
C SER A 13 -18.27 -8.26 3.71
N SER A 14 -17.57 -9.23 4.28
CA SER A 14 -17.67 -9.51 5.71
C SER A 14 -17.19 -8.28 6.49
N PRO A 15 -17.80 -7.94 7.63
CA PRO A 15 -17.29 -6.91 8.52
C PRO A 15 -15.82 -7.20 8.87
N ALA A 16 -14.98 -6.16 8.88
CA ALA A 16 -13.59 -6.31 9.30
C ALA A 16 -13.55 -6.72 10.78
N ASN A 17 -12.77 -7.76 11.08
CA ASN A 17 -12.58 -8.19 12.45
C ASN A 17 -11.58 -7.27 13.16
N GLY A 18 -11.98 -6.71 14.29
CA GLY A 18 -11.12 -5.90 15.14
C GLY A 18 -11.41 -4.40 15.09
N VAL A 19 -10.41 -3.62 15.36
CA VAL A 19 -10.47 -2.15 15.49
C VAL A 19 -9.60 -1.52 14.41
N ALA A 20 -10.09 -0.44 13.80
CA ALA A 20 -9.28 0.34 12.86
C ALA A 20 -7.98 0.78 13.54
N LEU A 21 -6.86 0.63 12.84
CA LEU A 21 -5.54 1.01 13.36
C LEU A 21 -5.50 2.49 13.77
N SER A 22 -6.24 3.38 13.08
CA SER A 22 -6.38 4.79 13.45
C SER A 22 -7.04 4.97 14.82
N ALA A 23 -8.05 4.18 15.15
CA ALA A 23 -8.70 4.20 16.46
C ALA A 23 -7.80 3.56 17.55
N LEU A 24 -7.06 2.51 17.21
CA LEU A 24 -6.06 1.90 18.08
C LEU A 24 -4.94 2.90 18.40
N CYS A 25 -4.48 3.66 17.42
CA CYS A 25 -3.49 4.73 17.60
C CYS A 25 -3.98 5.85 18.53
N GLY A 26 -5.28 6.04 18.67
CA GLY A 26 -5.89 6.92 19.69
C GLY A 26 -5.80 6.37 21.12
N ARG A 27 -5.36 5.12 21.28
CA ARG A 27 -5.20 4.41 22.56
C ARG A 27 -3.77 3.90 22.71
N PRO A 28 -2.79 4.75 23.08
CA PRO A 28 -1.36 4.44 23.01
C PRO A 28 -0.96 3.16 23.75
N THR A 29 -1.54 2.91 24.93
CA THR A 29 -1.26 1.69 25.72
C THR A 29 -1.69 0.44 24.96
N SER A 30 -2.92 0.42 24.43
CA SER A 30 -3.44 -0.73 23.66
C SER A 30 -2.64 -0.94 22.37
N ALA A 31 -2.22 0.14 21.70
CA ALA A 31 -1.38 0.04 20.52
C ALA A 31 0.01 -0.54 20.84
N ALA A 32 0.63 -0.10 21.95
CA ALA A 32 1.91 -0.60 22.40
C ALA A 32 1.88 -2.08 22.81
N GLU A 33 0.74 -2.56 23.30
CA GLU A 33 0.56 -3.96 23.70
C GLU A 33 0.25 -4.88 22.52
N LEU A 34 -0.51 -4.38 21.54
CA LEU A 34 -1.09 -5.21 20.48
C LEU A 34 -0.21 -5.26 19.22
N LEU A 35 0.29 -4.11 18.75
CA LEU A 35 1.03 -4.05 17.48
C LEU A 35 2.31 -4.89 17.47
N PRO A 36 3.11 -4.97 18.54
CA PRO A 36 4.29 -5.86 18.56
C PRO A 36 3.95 -7.35 18.47
N LYS A 37 2.69 -7.74 18.73
CA LYS A 37 2.22 -9.13 18.61
C LYS A 37 1.75 -9.48 17.20
N THR A 38 1.69 -8.53 16.28
CA THR A 38 1.30 -8.77 14.89
C THR A 38 2.26 -9.79 14.26
N ARG A 39 1.69 -10.79 13.61
CA ARG A 39 2.48 -11.88 13.04
C ARG A 39 3.28 -11.38 11.84
N SER A 40 4.57 -11.71 11.80
CA SER A 40 5.49 -11.29 10.73
C SER A 40 4.96 -11.62 9.35
N HIS A 41 4.36 -12.81 9.16
CA HIS A 41 3.84 -13.20 7.86
C HIS A 41 2.64 -12.37 7.41
N ASP A 42 1.83 -11.84 8.32
CA ASP A 42 0.69 -10.98 7.97
C ASP A 42 1.18 -9.61 7.48
N VAL A 43 2.20 -9.06 8.14
CA VAL A 43 2.83 -7.79 7.71
C VAL A 43 3.48 -7.93 6.33
N VAL A 44 4.24 -9.01 6.11
CA VAL A 44 4.89 -9.28 4.83
C VAL A 44 3.85 -9.52 3.72
N ARG A 45 2.77 -10.26 4.00
CA ARG A 45 1.68 -10.46 3.04
C ARG A 45 0.97 -9.16 2.68
N ALA A 46 0.70 -8.31 3.67
CA ALA A 46 0.10 -7.00 3.45
C ALA A 46 1.00 -6.11 2.57
N ALA A 47 2.29 -6.06 2.87
CA ALA A 47 3.26 -5.33 2.07
C ALA A 47 3.36 -5.87 0.64
N LEU A 48 3.35 -7.20 0.47
CA LEU A 48 3.38 -7.86 -0.84
C LEU A 48 2.12 -7.56 -1.65
N PHE A 49 0.95 -7.62 -1.01
CA PHE A 49 -0.32 -7.27 -1.63
C PHE A 49 -0.31 -5.82 -2.11
N ASP A 50 0.05 -4.89 -1.23
CA ASP A 50 0.09 -3.47 -1.56
C ASP A 50 1.14 -3.16 -2.65
N PHE A 51 2.24 -3.87 -2.67
CA PHE A 51 3.23 -3.77 -3.74
C PHE A 51 2.71 -4.29 -5.06
N LEU A 52 2.18 -5.52 -5.08
CA LEU A 52 1.74 -6.19 -6.31
C LEU A 52 0.59 -5.46 -6.97
N PHE A 53 -0.42 -5.10 -6.18
CA PHE A 53 -1.63 -4.43 -6.65
C PHE A 53 -1.59 -2.92 -6.56
N CYS A 54 -0.44 -2.34 -6.23
CA CYS A 54 -0.28 -0.89 -6.24
C CYS A 54 -1.29 -0.14 -5.36
N ALA A 55 -1.40 -0.51 -4.11
CA ALA A 55 -2.32 0.17 -3.21
C ALA A 55 -1.93 1.65 -3.02
N GLY A 56 -2.80 2.54 -3.48
CA GLY A 56 -2.59 3.99 -3.44
C GLY A 56 -3.02 4.65 -2.13
N ASP A 57 -3.72 3.93 -1.28
CA ASP A 57 -4.33 4.51 -0.07
C ASP A 57 -4.34 3.58 1.17
N ARG A 58 -3.27 2.82 1.39
CA ARG A 58 -3.16 1.95 2.57
C ARG A 58 -2.72 2.73 3.80
N HIS A 59 -3.62 3.51 4.39
CA HIS A 59 -3.39 4.26 5.61
C HIS A 59 -4.04 3.57 6.83
N THR A 60 -3.89 4.16 8.02
CA THR A 60 -4.32 3.56 9.30
C THR A 60 -5.84 3.34 9.45
N GLN A 61 -6.68 3.95 8.62
CA GLN A 61 -8.12 3.69 8.62
C GLN A 61 -8.49 2.45 7.80
N ASN A 62 -7.63 2.07 6.84
CA ASN A 62 -7.82 0.95 5.91
C ASN A 62 -7.15 -0.35 6.39
N VAL A 63 -6.72 -0.37 7.65
CA VAL A 63 -6.16 -1.55 8.31
C VAL A 63 -6.86 -1.76 9.64
N TYR A 64 -7.35 -2.95 9.87
CA TYR A 64 -7.96 -3.37 11.12
C TYR A 64 -7.05 -4.38 11.82
N VAL A 65 -7.05 -4.32 13.14
CA VAL A 65 -6.25 -5.20 14.00
C VAL A 65 -7.21 -5.90 14.96
N SER A 66 -7.24 -7.22 14.92
CA SER A 66 -8.04 -8.03 15.83
C SER A 66 -7.43 -8.07 17.23
N THR A 67 -8.18 -8.57 18.20
CA THR A 67 -7.66 -8.81 19.56
C THR A 67 -6.55 -9.87 19.60
N THR A 68 -6.44 -10.68 18.58
CA THR A 68 -5.35 -11.66 18.37
C THR A 68 -4.20 -11.12 17.54
N ALA A 69 -4.18 -9.80 17.30
CA ALA A 69 -3.19 -9.09 16.49
C ALA A 69 -3.13 -9.52 15.00
N GLU A 70 -4.23 -10.05 14.47
CA GLU A 70 -4.37 -10.36 13.05
C GLU A 70 -4.74 -9.10 12.27
N LEU A 71 -4.18 -8.97 11.07
CA LEU A 71 -4.43 -7.84 10.18
C LEU A 71 -5.55 -8.15 9.18
N THR A 72 -6.49 -7.22 9.04
CA THR A 72 -7.49 -7.22 7.96
C THR A 72 -7.33 -5.93 7.16
N LEU A 73 -7.14 -6.05 5.86
CA LEU A 73 -7.07 -4.93 4.93
C LEU A 73 -8.46 -4.69 4.35
N ILE A 74 -8.88 -3.43 4.39
CA ILE A 74 -10.17 -3.00 3.82
C ILE A 74 -9.94 -1.86 2.84
N ASP A 75 -11.02 -1.40 2.19
CA ASP A 75 -10.99 -0.25 1.29
C ASP A 75 -9.93 -0.43 0.19
N ASN A 76 -10.12 -1.49 -0.60
CA ASN A 76 -9.20 -1.88 -1.67
C ASN A 76 -9.65 -1.34 -3.04
N ASP A 77 -10.43 -0.27 -3.06
CA ASP A 77 -10.93 0.37 -4.28
C ASP A 77 -9.86 1.19 -5.02
N ASN A 78 -8.79 1.59 -4.31
CA ASN A 78 -7.66 2.30 -4.89
C ASN A 78 -6.46 1.37 -5.17
N LEU A 79 -6.76 0.22 -5.79
CA LEU A 79 -5.74 -0.70 -6.31
C LEU A 79 -5.51 -0.43 -7.80
N LEU A 80 -4.24 -0.42 -8.22
CA LEU A 80 -3.83 -0.15 -9.61
C LEU A 80 -4.30 1.22 -10.15
N GLY A 81 -4.89 2.06 -9.29
CA GLY A 81 -5.72 3.19 -9.70
C GLY A 81 -4.96 4.43 -10.15
N GLU A 82 -3.89 4.81 -9.51
CA GLU A 82 -3.22 6.06 -9.83
C GLU A 82 -1.89 5.81 -10.55
N GLN A 83 -1.89 6.03 -11.86
CA GLN A 83 -0.68 5.99 -12.68
C GLN A 83 -0.01 7.37 -12.62
N VAL A 84 1.14 7.44 -11.95
CA VAL A 84 1.95 8.67 -11.93
C VAL A 84 2.82 8.69 -13.19
N TYR A 85 2.57 9.67 -14.04
CA TYR A 85 3.47 9.99 -15.15
C TYR A 85 4.71 10.68 -14.60
N THR A 86 5.89 10.10 -14.79
CA THR A 86 7.12 10.82 -14.50
C THR A 86 7.44 11.80 -15.62
N PRO A 87 7.97 13.00 -15.28
CA PRO A 87 8.25 14.05 -16.27
C PRO A 87 9.28 13.68 -17.35
N SER A 88 9.97 12.57 -17.22
CA SER A 88 10.97 12.08 -18.18
C SER A 88 10.40 11.60 -19.51
N GLY A 89 9.08 11.59 -19.68
CA GLY A 89 8.44 11.51 -21.00
C GLY A 89 8.56 10.19 -21.77
N GLY A 90 9.12 9.16 -21.18
CA GLY A 90 9.12 7.82 -21.80
C GLY A 90 7.78 7.13 -21.55
N ALA A 91 7.19 6.57 -22.59
CA ALA A 91 5.96 5.78 -22.48
C ALA A 91 6.07 4.56 -21.54
N ASP A 92 7.28 4.16 -21.20
CA ASP A 92 7.59 3.01 -20.35
C ASP A 92 7.69 3.32 -18.84
N ASP A 93 7.55 4.59 -18.44
CA ASP A 93 7.77 5.01 -17.04
C ASP A 93 6.44 5.30 -16.30
N ARG A 94 5.39 4.61 -16.67
CA ARG A 94 4.11 4.62 -15.92
C ARG A 94 4.31 3.87 -14.62
N ARG A 95 4.64 4.60 -13.57
CA ARG A 95 4.78 4.04 -12.22
C ARG A 95 3.50 4.27 -11.47
N CYS A 96 2.91 3.19 -11.07
CA CYS A 96 1.79 3.26 -10.16
C CYS A 96 2.24 3.81 -8.80
N ALA A 97 1.50 4.78 -8.29
CA ALA A 97 1.79 5.42 -7.01
C ALA A 97 1.35 4.53 -5.86
N ILE A 98 2.32 3.87 -5.22
CA ILE A 98 2.06 3.17 -3.97
C ILE A 98 2.04 4.17 -2.82
N SER A 99 1.05 4.02 -1.93
CA SER A 99 1.00 4.69 -0.64
C SER A 99 0.55 3.69 0.41
N SER A 100 1.53 3.07 1.09
CA SER A 100 1.27 2.01 2.07
C SER A 100 2.09 2.18 3.33
N LEU A 101 1.44 2.02 4.48
CA LEU A 101 2.09 2.02 5.78
C LEU A 101 3.04 0.83 5.99
N PHE A 102 2.85 -0.26 5.24
CA PHE A 102 3.72 -1.44 5.29
C PHE A 102 5.00 -1.25 4.46
N LEU A 103 4.99 -0.29 3.52
CA LEU A 103 6.08 0.01 2.60
C LEU A 103 6.68 1.38 2.94
N PRO A 104 7.73 1.43 3.76
CA PRO A 104 8.27 2.68 4.27
C PRO A 104 8.73 3.61 3.15
N GLY A 105 8.44 4.90 3.34
CA GLY A 105 8.78 5.96 2.39
C GLY A 105 7.82 6.12 1.22
N THR A 106 6.82 5.25 1.06
CA THR A 106 5.80 5.38 0.03
C THR A 106 4.63 6.27 0.47
N MET A 107 4.33 6.29 1.76
CA MET A 107 3.20 7.05 2.31
C MET A 107 3.52 8.54 2.44
N GLU A 108 2.51 9.37 2.18
CA GLU A 108 2.63 10.81 2.38
C GLU A 108 2.77 11.19 3.86
N SER A 109 3.65 12.13 4.15
CA SER A 109 3.96 12.55 5.52
C SER A 109 2.74 13.07 6.31
N TRP A 110 1.73 13.64 5.63
CA TRP A 110 0.51 14.11 6.28
C TRP A 110 -0.40 12.96 6.72
N ARG A 111 -0.42 11.84 5.99
CA ARG A 111 -1.15 10.62 6.35
C ARG A 111 -0.54 9.97 7.59
N LEU A 112 0.78 9.99 7.70
CA LEU A 112 1.49 9.54 8.88
C LEU A 112 1.32 10.49 10.07
N ARG A 113 1.22 11.82 9.83
CA ARG A 113 1.05 12.80 10.91
C ARG A 113 -0.28 12.68 11.66
N ARG A 114 -1.33 12.20 11.01
CA ARG A 114 -2.60 11.88 11.70
C ARG A 114 -2.43 10.76 12.74
N SER A 115 -1.33 10.01 12.64
CA SER A 115 -0.98 8.92 13.54
C SER A 115 0.10 9.29 14.56
N LYS A 116 0.24 10.58 14.92
CA LYS A 116 1.30 11.07 15.83
C LYS A 116 1.43 10.28 17.13
N PHE A 117 0.31 9.80 17.67
CA PHE A 117 0.29 9.05 18.92
C PHE A 117 0.82 7.62 18.80
N CYS A 118 1.05 7.13 17.59
CA CYS A 118 1.37 5.75 17.31
C CYS A 118 2.55 5.61 16.32
N ALA A 119 3.24 6.71 16.03
CA ALA A 119 4.30 6.71 15.02
C ALA A 119 5.40 5.67 15.30
N ASN A 120 5.77 5.50 16.58
CA ASN A 120 6.78 4.51 16.99
C ASN A 120 6.24 3.09 16.86
N GLN A 121 4.97 2.86 17.21
CA GLN A 121 4.31 1.56 17.11
C GLN A 121 4.05 1.19 15.64
N LEU A 122 3.76 2.16 14.76
CA LEU A 122 3.61 1.92 13.33
C LEU A 122 4.91 1.40 12.68
N GLY A 123 6.07 1.71 13.24
CA GLY A 123 7.34 1.14 12.83
C GLY A 123 7.36 -0.39 12.90
N THR A 124 6.57 -0.99 13.80
CA THR A 124 6.45 -2.46 13.89
C THR A 124 5.71 -3.07 12.70
N LEU A 125 5.02 -2.28 11.88
CA LEU A 125 4.35 -2.72 10.66
C LEU A 125 5.21 -2.51 9.41
N ASP A 126 6.41 -1.99 9.54
CA ASP A 126 7.39 -1.93 8.47
C ASP A 126 7.84 -3.35 8.09
N TYR A 127 7.57 -3.78 6.86
CA TYR A 127 7.90 -5.13 6.41
C TYR A 127 9.38 -5.49 6.61
N ARG A 128 10.28 -4.50 6.61
CA ARG A 128 11.72 -4.72 6.80
C ARG A 128 12.06 -5.28 8.18
N CYS A 129 11.21 -5.01 9.18
CA CYS A 129 11.35 -5.56 10.52
C CYS A 129 10.95 -7.05 10.61
N HIS A 130 10.28 -7.56 9.55
CA HIS A 130 9.68 -8.90 9.53
C HIS A 130 10.35 -9.85 8.53
N VAL A 131 11.26 -9.34 7.71
CA VAL A 131 12.10 -10.16 6.84
C VAL A 131 13.39 -10.49 7.55
N GLY A 132 13.88 -11.73 7.42
CA GLY A 132 15.11 -12.15 8.06
C GLY A 132 16.33 -11.38 7.56
N PRO A 133 17.51 -11.57 8.18
CA PRO A 133 18.75 -10.86 7.82
C PRO A 133 19.17 -11.01 6.35
N SER A 134 18.78 -12.11 5.72
CA SER A 134 19.01 -12.35 4.28
C SER A 134 18.13 -11.48 3.38
N GLY A 135 17.09 -10.83 3.92
CA GLY A 135 16.07 -10.15 3.11
C GLY A 135 15.26 -11.08 2.22
N LEU A 136 15.49 -12.38 2.34
CA LEU A 136 14.76 -13.39 1.55
C LEU A 136 13.41 -13.67 2.20
N VAL A 137 12.37 -13.42 1.43
CA VAL A 137 11.01 -13.85 1.75
C VAL A 137 10.72 -15.08 0.91
N ALA A 138 10.59 -16.24 1.56
CA ALA A 138 10.16 -17.43 0.88
C ALA A 138 8.69 -17.26 0.46
N LEU A 139 8.48 -17.11 -0.83
CA LEU A 139 7.13 -17.03 -1.39
C LEU A 139 6.48 -18.43 -1.37
N PRO A 140 5.25 -18.57 -0.89
CA PRO A 140 4.54 -19.84 -0.95
C PRO A 140 4.47 -20.36 -2.39
N PRO A 141 4.59 -21.70 -2.62
CA PRO A 141 4.58 -22.27 -3.98
C PRO A 141 3.39 -21.84 -4.83
N ARG A 142 2.20 -21.79 -4.24
CA ARG A 142 0.98 -21.31 -4.95
C ARG A 142 1.10 -19.85 -5.41
N LEU A 143 1.69 -19.00 -4.58
CA LEU A 143 1.92 -17.62 -4.95
C LEU A 143 2.97 -17.51 -6.07
N THR A 144 4.06 -18.28 -5.98
CA THR A 144 5.08 -18.34 -7.05
C THR A 144 4.47 -18.75 -8.39
N THR A 145 3.57 -19.75 -8.38
CA THR A 145 2.84 -20.18 -9.59
C THR A 145 1.97 -19.03 -10.13
N CYS A 146 1.23 -18.35 -9.27
CA CYS A 146 0.39 -17.20 -9.65
C CYS A 146 1.23 -16.04 -10.23
N LEU A 147 2.34 -15.70 -9.59
CA LEU A 147 3.27 -14.68 -10.09
C LEU A 147 3.87 -15.07 -11.44
N ALA A 148 4.22 -16.36 -11.62
CA ALA A 148 4.73 -16.85 -12.90
C ALA A 148 3.68 -16.76 -14.02
N HIS A 149 2.41 -16.97 -13.68
CA HIS A 149 1.31 -16.79 -14.63
C HIS A 149 1.24 -15.31 -15.09
N PHE A 150 1.18 -14.36 -14.15
CA PHE A 150 1.16 -12.94 -14.52
C PHE A 150 2.42 -12.49 -15.28
N ALA A 151 3.60 -12.95 -14.89
CA ALA A 151 4.86 -12.55 -15.50
C ALA A 151 5.01 -13.02 -16.96
N LYS A 152 4.40 -14.17 -17.30
CA LYS A 152 4.55 -14.81 -18.62
C LYS A 152 3.41 -14.50 -19.57
N ASN A 153 2.21 -14.25 -19.06
CA ASN A 153 1.03 -14.03 -19.90
C ASN A 153 1.11 -12.70 -20.64
N ASP A 154 0.48 -12.69 -21.80
CA ASP A 154 0.21 -11.45 -22.51
C ASP A 154 -0.69 -10.54 -21.67
N PRO A 155 -0.38 -9.24 -21.54
CA PRO A 155 -1.18 -8.30 -20.76
C PRO A 155 -2.64 -8.24 -21.21
N GLN A 156 -2.92 -8.31 -22.53
CA GLN A 156 -4.30 -8.31 -23.03
C GLN A 156 -5.06 -9.56 -22.59
N ALA A 157 -4.42 -10.71 -22.62
CA ALA A 157 -5.01 -11.95 -22.11
C ALA A 157 -5.29 -11.87 -20.60
N THR A 158 -4.35 -11.33 -19.82
CA THR A 158 -4.52 -11.10 -18.39
C THR A 158 -5.64 -10.10 -18.11
N GLN A 159 -5.72 -9.02 -18.87
CA GLN A 159 -6.81 -8.04 -18.73
C GLN A 159 -8.18 -8.71 -18.92
N ASN A 160 -8.32 -9.51 -19.97
CA ASN A 160 -9.58 -10.20 -20.30
C ASN A 160 -9.93 -11.29 -19.25
N GLU A 161 -8.94 -12.06 -18.81
CA GLU A 161 -9.11 -13.15 -17.85
C GLU A 161 -9.59 -12.63 -16.47
N PHE A 162 -9.02 -11.51 -16.01
CA PHE A 162 -9.32 -10.95 -14.69
C PHE A 162 -10.30 -9.75 -14.73
N GLY A 163 -10.79 -9.36 -15.90
CA GLY A 163 -11.72 -8.25 -16.03
C GLY A 163 -11.13 -6.89 -15.62
N LEU A 164 -9.81 -6.68 -15.85
CA LEU A 164 -9.16 -5.44 -15.50
C LEU A 164 -9.64 -4.30 -16.41
N LEU A 165 -9.91 -3.13 -15.81
CA LEU A 165 -10.48 -1.99 -16.54
C LEU A 165 -9.53 -1.46 -17.64
N GLU A 166 -8.24 -1.45 -17.37
CA GLU A 166 -7.25 -0.90 -18.29
C GLU A 166 -6.08 -1.88 -18.51
N LEU A 167 -5.54 -1.87 -19.74
CA LEU A 167 -4.40 -2.71 -20.11
C LEU A 167 -3.18 -2.44 -19.24
N VAL A 168 -2.96 -1.19 -18.84
CA VAL A 168 -1.83 -0.78 -17.99
C VAL A 168 -1.84 -1.48 -16.63
N TYR A 169 -2.98 -1.93 -16.15
CA TYR A 169 -3.07 -2.69 -14.90
C TYR A 169 -2.48 -4.09 -15.06
N ALA A 170 -2.77 -4.75 -16.18
CA ALA A 170 -2.18 -6.04 -16.52
C ALA A 170 -0.67 -5.92 -16.78
N GLU A 171 -0.21 -4.88 -17.45
CA GLU A 171 1.20 -4.58 -17.65
C GLU A 171 1.93 -4.36 -16.32
N THR A 172 1.29 -3.64 -15.39
CA THR A 172 1.83 -3.41 -14.04
C THR A 172 1.97 -4.71 -13.26
N LEU A 173 0.94 -5.56 -13.28
CA LEU A 173 0.98 -6.87 -12.63
C LEU A 173 2.07 -7.76 -13.23
N ARG A 174 2.19 -7.79 -14.56
CA ARG A 174 3.25 -8.54 -15.27
C ARG A 174 4.65 -8.11 -14.82
N GLN A 175 4.92 -6.81 -14.86
CA GLN A 175 6.23 -6.26 -14.51
C GLN A 175 6.59 -6.54 -13.04
N ARG A 176 5.64 -6.32 -12.11
CA ARG A 176 5.88 -6.54 -10.68
C ARG A 176 6.04 -8.01 -10.33
N SER A 177 5.27 -8.85 -10.97
CA SER A 177 5.41 -10.30 -10.81
C SER A 177 6.75 -10.79 -11.33
N GLY A 178 7.23 -10.28 -12.47
CA GLY A 178 8.55 -10.58 -13.02
C GLY A 178 9.65 -10.14 -12.05
N ASP A 179 9.61 -8.90 -11.57
CA ASP A 179 10.60 -8.39 -10.61
C ASP A 179 10.64 -9.20 -9.30
N LEU A 180 9.47 -9.62 -8.79
CA LEU A 180 9.40 -10.46 -7.58
C LEU A 180 10.07 -11.82 -7.78
N LEU A 181 9.86 -12.44 -8.94
CA LEU A 181 10.43 -13.74 -9.27
C LEU A 181 11.93 -13.68 -9.55
N GLU A 182 12.38 -12.63 -10.25
CA GLU A 182 13.78 -12.48 -10.69
C GLU A 182 14.68 -11.93 -9.57
N HIS A 183 14.20 -10.93 -8.84
CA HIS A 183 15.03 -10.18 -7.91
C HIS A 183 14.66 -10.39 -6.45
N GLY A 184 13.54 -11.05 -6.19
CA GLY A 184 12.99 -11.23 -4.84
C GLY A 184 12.33 -9.96 -4.29
N PHE A 185 11.66 -10.12 -3.15
CA PHE A 185 10.74 -9.12 -2.60
C PHE A 185 11.40 -7.76 -2.29
N MET A 186 12.52 -7.78 -1.59
CA MET A 186 13.21 -6.56 -1.16
C MET A 186 13.69 -5.71 -2.34
N GLU A 187 14.27 -6.36 -3.33
CA GLU A 187 14.82 -5.66 -4.49
C GLU A 187 13.73 -5.19 -5.45
N ALA A 188 12.68 -5.98 -5.63
CA ALA A 188 11.52 -5.58 -6.43
C ALA A 188 10.88 -4.29 -5.86
N ILE A 189 10.73 -4.19 -4.53
CA ILE A 189 10.22 -2.98 -3.89
C ILE A 189 11.14 -1.79 -4.14
N LYS A 190 12.44 -1.92 -3.97
CA LYS A 190 13.40 -0.83 -4.23
C LYS A 190 13.33 -0.31 -5.66
N ARG A 191 13.12 -1.21 -6.62
CA ARG A 191 13.04 -0.86 -8.04
C ARG A 191 11.75 -0.17 -8.42
N ARG A 192 10.61 -0.63 -7.89
CA ARG A 192 9.29 -0.23 -8.35
C ARG A 192 8.51 0.66 -7.39
N ALA A 193 8.86 0.67 -6.11
CA ALA A 193 8.30 1.57 -5.14
C ALA A 193 9.35 2.62 -4.72
N PRO A 194 9.73 3.54 -5.60
CA PRO A 194 10.71 4.54 -5.24
C PRO A 194 10.17 5.33 -4.05
N LEU A 195 11.01 5.43 -3.03
CA LEU A 195 10.75 6.29 -1.89
C LEU A 195 10.33 7.66 -2.43
N ARG A 196 9.14 8.15 -2.10
CA ARG A 196 8.80 9.54 -2.38
C ARG A 196 9.89 10.38 -1.73
N ARG A 197 10.77 10.96 -2.54
CA ARG A 197 11.80 11.88 -2.06
C ARG A 197 11.05 12.92 -1.25
N GLY A 198 11.35 12.99 0.05
CA GLY A 198 10.60 13.76 1.02
C GLY A 198 10.22 15.10 0.42
N TYR A 199 8.97 15.45 0.53
CA TYR A 199 8.47 16.80 0.24
C TYR A 199 9.51 17.74 0.80
N ARG A 200 10.22 18.45 -0.09
CA ARG A 200 11.03 19.58 0.35
C ARG A 200 10.08 20.41 1.19
N THR A 201 10.24 20.32 2.50
CA THR A 201 9.57 21.24 3.40
C THR A 201 9.79 22.60 2.77
N ARG A 202 8.73 23.21 2.24
CA ARG A 202 8.80 24.63 1.88
C ARG A 202 9.42 25.26 3.11
N ARG A 203 10.68 25.70 2.99
CA ARG A 203 11.26 26.57 3.99
C ARG A 203 10.18 27.63 4.25
N PRO A 204 9.80 27.87 5.51
CA PRO A 204 8.94 28.99 5.80
C PRO A 204 9.59 30.18 5.11
N GLY A 205 8.86 30.74 4.12
CA GLY A 205 9.37 31.80 3.30
C GLY A 205 9.85 32.88 4.25
N ASN A 206 11.09 33.34 4.09
CA ASN A 206 11.60 34.55 4.69
C ASN A 206 10.50 35.59 4.53
N GLY A 207 9.96 36.01 5.65
CA GLY A 207 8.94 37.07 5.67
C GLY A 207 9.38 38.19 4.77
N ARG A 208 8.56 38.53 3.80
CA ARG A 208 8.75 39.79 3.06
C ARG A 208 8.79 40.89 4.11
N PRO A 209 9.84 41.73 4.15
CA PRO A 209 9.86 42.88 5.02
C PRO A 209 8.64 43.75 4.65
N GLY A 210 7.81 44.01 5.65
CA GLY A 210 6.65 44.86 5.50
C GLY A 210 7.06 46.17 4.87
N LYS A 211 6.44 46.52 3.75
CA LYS A 211 6.48 47.92 3.25
C LYS A 211 5.82 48.79 4.29
N SER A 212 6.63 49.51 5.06
CA SER A 212 6.18 50.62 5.86
C SER A 212 5.59 51.68 4.91
N GLY A 213 4.26 51.74 4.85
CA GLY A 213 3.56 52.86 4.24
C GLY A 213 3.82 54.10 5.10
N LYS A 214 4.56 55.04 4.56
CA LYS A 214 4.56 56.43 5.03
C LYS A 214 3.35 57.11 4.42
N ASN A 215 2.70 57.82 5.27
CA ASN A 215 1.76 58.91 5.23
C ASN A 215 0.38 58.57 5.73
#